data_187b0a3244932b6408b0da834f8296cf
#
_entry.id   187b0a3244932b6408b0da834f8296cf
#
_cell.length_a   1.000
_cell.length_b   1.000
_cell.length_c   1.000
_cell.angle_alpha   90.00
_cell.angle_beta   90.00
_cell.angle_gamma   90.00
#
_symmetry.space_group_name_H-M   'P 1'
#
loop_
_entity.id
_entity.type
_entity.pdbx_description
1 polymer ?
#
loop_
_entity_poly.entity_id
_entity_poly.type
_entity_poly.pdbx_seq_one_letter_code
_entity_poly.pdbx_strand_id
1 'polypeptide(L)'
;MSSKKISKFNSSDKKPRILSLFSGCGGLDLGFHQAGYETVWANDFSHWACESFRKNIGDVIVEGDIEQIDPNDPTIPDCDIILGGFPCQDFSMIWKQPGLEGERGNLYKSFLRFVNVKKPKVFVAENVKGLLTANKKKAIQQIITDFENCGYYVQAKLYNFAEFGVPQFRERVLIVGVRLDTGFDFHHPEPTHNETGENGLKPYVTAGQAISNIPKNASNNELLKISEQTRKRLELIPEGGNYSDIPKEHPLYVKSMLSLVYRRMHRNRPSTTIIAAGGGGTWGYHFPEPRAFTNRERARLQSFPDDFEFVGSTTEVRRQIGNAVPPQGVVELARTLLPIFSGNYKKVDLHKKLKAEKDVLFHDRLSKIRGGKR
;
A
#
# COMPACT_ATOMS: atom_id res chain seq x y z
N MET A 1 -13.83 -9.18 28.95
CA MET A 1 -13.54 -7.78 28.61
C MET A 1 -14.31 -7.39 27.38
N SER A 2 -15.07 -6.32 27.45
CA SER A 2 -16.17 -5.96 26.56
C SER A 2 -15.70 -5.72 25.12
N SER A 3 -16.19 -6.54 24.17
CA SER A 3 -16.09 -6.28 22.73
C SER A 3 -16.88 -5.01 22.41
N LYS A 4 -16.21 -3.88 22.21
CA LYS A 4 -16.84 -2.69 21.66
C LYS A 4 -17.40 -3.06 20.29
N LYS A 5 -18.73 -3.14 20.18
CA LYS A 5 -19.46 -3.25 18.92
C LYS A 5 -19.07 -2.04 18.06
N ILE A 6 -18.31 -2.27 17.00
CA ILE A 6 -18.13 -1.28 15.93
C ILE A 6 -19.53 -1.09 15.34
N SER A 7 -20.09 0.11 15.44
CA SER A 7 -21.39 0.45 14.87
C SER A 7 -21.38 0.17 13.38
N LYS A 8 -22.30 -0.67 12.92
CA LYS A 8 -22.56 -0.82 11.49
C LYS A 8 -23.04 0.53 10.97
N PHE A 9 -22.39 1.05 9.93
CA PHE A 9 -22.89 2.19 9.18
C PHE A 9 -24.31 1.86 8.70
N ASN A 10 -25.29 2.68 9.05
CA ASN A 10 -26.65 2.48 8.56
C ASN A 10 -26.67 2.81 7.06
N SER A 11 -27.42 2.06 6.28
CA SER A 11 -27.56 2.25 4.82
C SER A 11 -28.14 3.62 4.40
N SER A 12 -28.59 4.46 5.37
CA SER A 12 -29.07 5.83 5.17
C SER A 12 -27.98 6.90 5.34
N ASP A 13 -26.81 6.56 5.87
CA ASP A 13 -25.76 7.55 6.10
C ASP A 13 -24.97 7.79 4.80
N LYS A 14 -24.69 9.06 4.49
CA LYS A 14 -23.89 9.44 3.32
C LYS A 14 -22.47 8.90 3.48
N LYS A 15 -22.01 8.13 2.49
CA LYS A 15 -20.64 7.56 2.49
C LYS A 15 -19.59 8.66 2.53
N PRO A 16 -18.50 8.50 3.32
CA PRO A 16 -17.40 9.45 3.28
C PRO A 16 -16.74 9.49 1.89
N ARG A 17 -16.50 10.70 1.38
CA ARG A 17 -16.06 10.97 0.01
C ARG A 17 -14.55 11.03 -0.07
N ILE A 18 -13.96 10.22 -0.93
CA ILE A 18 -12.51 10.11 -1.16
C ILE A 18 -12.09 10.97 -2.36
N LEU A 19 -11.03 11.76 -2.21
CA LEU A 19 -10.13 12.16 -3.29
C LEU A 19 -8.91 11.24 -3.26
N SER A 20 -8.61 10.57 -4.37
CA SER A 20 -7.50 9.61 -4.47
C SER A 20 -6.41 10.13 -5.40
N LEU A 21 -5.21 10.33 -4.86
CA LEU A 21 -4.04 10.83 -5.59
C LEU A 21 -3.03 9.69 -5.78
N PHE A 22 -2.38 9.63 -6.94
CA PHE A 22 -1.49 8.52 -7.27
C PHE A 22 -2.21 7.18 -7.10
N SER A 23 -3.47 7.14 -7.52
CA SER A 23 -4.40 6.04 -7.21
C SER A 23 -4.01 4.70 -7.83
N GLY A 24 -3.16 4.72 -8.86
CA GLY A 24 -2.81 3.51 -9.60
C GLY A 24 -4.07 2.82 -10.13
N CYS A 25 -4.13 1.51 -10.00
CA CYS A 25 -5.32 0.73 -10.36
C CYS A 25 -6.43 0.73 -9.29
N GLY A 26 -6.29 1.50 -8.19
CA GLY A 26 -7.32 1.62 -7.17
C GLY A 26 -7.25 0.61 -6.02
N GLY A 27 -6.07 0.05 -5.72
CA GLY A 27 -5.95 -0.94 -4.63
C GLY A 27 -6.25 -0.35 -3.25
N LEU A 28 -5.77 0.87 -2.97
CA LEU A 28 -6.05 1.59 -1.73
C LEU A 28 -7.54 1.96 -1.65
N ASP A 29 -8.09 2.48 -2.76
CA ASP A 29 -9.51 2.84 -2.91
C ASP A 29 -10.43 1.64 -2.65
N LEU A 30 -10.12 0.50 -3.25
CA LEU A 30 -10.90 -0.73 -3.07
C LEU A 30 -10.97 -1.16 -1.59
N GLY A 31 -9.86 -1.06 -0.86
CA GLY A 31 -9.84 -1.35 0.57
C GLY A 31 -10.73 -0.40 1.39
N PHE A 32 -10.76 0.88 1.04
CA PHE A 32 -11.65 1.86 1.66
C PHE A 32 -13.11 1.67 1.24
N HIS A 33 -13.38 1.31 -0.03
CA HIS A 33 -14.74 0.97 -0.48
C HIS A 33 -15.32 -0.22 0.31
N GLN A 34 -14.50 -1.26 0.57
CA GLN A 34 -14.89 -2.40 1.40
C GLN A 34 -15.24 -2.01 2.85
N ALA A 35 -14.74 -0.87 3.31
CA ALA A 35 -15.09 -0.29 4.60
C ALA A 35 -16.28 0.70 4.56
N GLY A 36 -16.85 0.99 3.38
CA GLY A 36 -18.03 1.84 3.22
C GLY A 36 -17.78 3.26 2.76
N TYR A 37 -16.62 3.55 2.17
CA TYR A 37 -16.28 4.84 1.56
C TYR A 37 -16.66 4.86 0.07
N GLU A 38 -16.57 6.03 -0.55
CA GLU A 38 -16.83 6.25 -1.98
C GLU A 38 -15.77 7.18 -2.57
N THR A 39 -15.09 6.77 -3.64
CA THR A 39 -14.19 7.64 -4.38
C THR A 39 -14.99 8.52 -5.34
N VAL A 40 -14.84 9.84 -5.18
CA VAL A 40 -15.58 10.84 -5.98
C VAL A 40 -14.69 11.54 -7.00
N TRP A 41 -13.38 11.42 -6.85
CA TRP A 41 -12.39 11.89 -7.79
C TRP A 41 -11.06 11.17 -7.55
N ALA A 42 -10.34 10.85 -8.61
CA ALA A 42 -9.03 10.22 -8.54
C ALA A 42 -8.09 10.78 -9.61
N ASN A 43 -6.77 10.59 -9.42
CA ASN A 43 -5.77 10.91 -10.42
C ASN A 43 -4.63 9.90 -10.43
N ASP A 44 -4.18 9.54 -11.62
CA ASP A 44 -2.91 8.86 -11.87
C ASP A 44 -2.38 9.26 -13.26
N PHE A 45 -1.07 9.17 -13.47
CA PHE A 45 -0.45 9.49 -14.76
C PHE A 45 -0.37 8.28 -15.70
N SER A 46 -0.59 7.07 -15.19
CA SER A 46 -0.45 5.82 -15.93
C SER A 46 -1.75 5.45 -16.64
N HIS A 47 -1.76 5.54 -17.97
CA HIS A 47 -2.90 5.18 -18.80
C HIS A 47 -3.54 3.83 -18.42
N TRP A 48 -2.76 2.76 -18.39
CA TRP A 48 -3.29 1.42 -18.09
C TRP A 48 -3.80 1.26 -16.67
N ALA A 49 -3.22 2.00 -15.72
CA ALA A 49 -3.72 2.02 -14.35
C ALA A 49 -5.07 2.75 -14.28
N CYS A 50 -5.22 3.87 -14.99
CA CYS A 50 -6.48 4.60 -15.10
C CYS A 50 -7.58 3.74 -15.75
N GLU A 51 -7.27 2.99 -16.81
CA GLU A 51 -8.23 2.07 -17.43
C GLU A 51 -8.69 0.96 -16.48
N SER A 52 -7.76 0.38 -15.71
CA SER A 52 -8.11 -0.60 -14.68
C SER A 52 -8.95 0.03 -13.57
N PHE A 53 -8.64 1.26 -13.16
CA PHE A 53 -9.41 2.00 -12.15
C PHE A 53 -10.85 2.24 -12.64
N ARG A 54 -11.03 2.77 -13.86
CA ARG A 54 -12.36 2.99 -14.46
C ARG A 54 -13.21 1.75 -14.46
N LYS A 55 -12.60 0.62 -14.83
CA LYS A 55 -13.32 -0.65 -14.95
C LYS A 55 -13.82 -1.19 -13.61
N ASN A 56 -13.11 -0.96 -12.51
CA ASN A 56 -13.37 -1.63 -11.23
C ASN A 56 -13.86 -0.71 -10.11
N ILE A 57 -13.49 0.56 -10.15
CA ILE A 57 -13.80 1.55 -9.11
C ILE A 57 -14.85 2.54 -9.60
N GLY A 58 -14.65 3.11 -10.78
CA GLY A 58 -15.56 4.07 -11.39
C GLY A 58 -14.87 5.04 -12.34
N ASP A 59 -15.66 5.68 -13.21
CA ASP A 59 -15.18 6.67 -14.16
C ASP A 59 -15.06 8.08 -13.52
N VAL A 60 -14.26 8.14 -12.45
CA VAL A 60 -13.98 9.36 -11.69
C VAL A 60 -12.49 9.71 -11.68
N ILE A 61 -11.70 9.01 -12.51
CA ILE A 61 -10.26 9.18 -12.58
C ILE A 61 -9.84 10.07 -13.72
N VAL A 62 -9.02 11.07 -13.42
CA VAL A 62 -8.35 11.98 -14.36
C VAL A 62 -6.95 11.44 -14.62
N GLU A 63 -6.68 11.07 -15.87
CA GLU A 63 -5.34 10.70 -16.33
C GLU A 63 -4.49 11.95 -16.56
N GLY A 64 -3.35 12.06 -15.90
CA GLY A 64 -2.45 13.18 -16.07
C GLY A 64 -1.48 13.38 -14.92
N ASP A 65 -0.54 14.31 -15.14
CA ASP A 65 0.44 14.69 -14.14
C ASP A 65 -0.21 15.54 -13.05
N ILE A 66 -0.17 15.09 -11.82
CA ILE A 66 -0.75 15.79 -10.65
C ILE A 66 -0.12 17.18 -10.42
N GLU A 67 1.10 17.42 -10.88
CA GLU A 67 1.76 18.72 -10.76
C GLU A 67 1.07 19.78 -11.61
N GLN A 68 0.42 19.38 -12.70
CA GLN A 68 -0.34 20.25 -13.62
C GLN A 68 -1.79 20.47 -13.20
N ILE A 69 -2.30 19.77 -12.19
CA ILE A 69 -3.68 19.84 -11.74
C ILE A 69 -3.80 20.86 -10.61
N ASP A 70 -4.60 21.91 -10.79
CA ASP A 70 -4.89 22.87 -9.72
C ASP A 70 -5.95 22.29 -8.77
N PRO A 71 -5.64 22.08 -7.47
CA PRO A 71 -6.64 21.61 -6.51
C PRO A 71 -7.81 22.57 -6.29
N ASN A 72 -7.72 23.86 -6.74
CA ASN A 72 -8.83 24.81 -6.71
C ASN A 72 -9.78 24.68 -7.91
N ASP A 73 -9.46 23.84 -8.90
CA ASP A 73 -10.33 23.63 -10.05
C ASP A 73 -11.74 23.22 -9.56
N PRO A 74 -12.81 23.95 -9.98
CA PRO A 74 -14.17 23.67 -9.53
C PRO A 74 -14.71 22.31 -9.96
N THR A 75 -14.07 21.63 -10.92
CA THR A 75 -14.42 20.27 -11.32
C THR A 75 -13.95 19.22 -10.30
N ILE A 76 -13.01 19.58 -9.43
CA ILE A 76 -12.53 18.70 -8.34
C ILE A 76 -13.42 18.92 -7.12
N PRO A 77 -14.27 17.94 -6.77
CA PRO A 77 -15.23 18.09 -5.69
C PRO A 77 -14.59 18.23 -4.31
N ASP A 78 -15.36 18.70 -3.32
CA ASP A 78 -14.98 18.58 -1.92
C ASP A 78 -14.95 17.13 -1.46
N CYS A 79 -14.14 16.85 -0.45
CA CYS A 79 -13.96 15.50 0.06
C CYS A 79 -13.90 15.47 1.59
N ASP A 80 -14.14 14.29 2.12
CA ASP A 80 -14.00 14.00 3.55
C ASP A 80 -12.58 13.49 3.88
N ILE A 81 -11.97 12.77 2.93
CA ILE A 81 -10.65 12.14 3.06
C ILE A 81 -9.85 12.23 1.76
N ILE A 82 -8.55 12.45 1.88
CA ILE A 82 -7.59 12.30 0.78
C ILE A 82 -6.75 11.05 0.99
N LEU A 83 -6.69 10.18 -0.01
CA LEU A 83 -5.84 9.00 -0.06
C LEU A 83 -4.73 9.17 -1.09
N GLY A 84 -3.58 8.50 -0.88
CA GLY A 84 -2.59 8.39 -1.94
C GLY A 84 -1.27 7.74 -1.51
N GLY A 85 -0.52 7.26 -2.51
CA GLY A 85 0.79 6.68 -2.36
C GLY A 85 1.81 7.40 -3.23
N PHE A 86 2.35 8.52 -2.78
CA PHE A 86 3.35 9.26 -3.56
C PHE A 86 4.68 8.50 -3.66
N PRO A 87 5.40 8.58 -4.82
CA PRO A 87 6.65 7.87 -5.03
C PRO A 87 7.75 8.26 -4.05
N CYS A 88 8.50 7.25 -3.53
CA CYS A 88 9.62 7.45 -2.59
C CYS A 88 10.93 7.88 -3.27
N GLN A 89 11.05 7.73 -4.59
CA GLN A 89 12.30 7.97 -5.31
C GLN A 89 12.79 9.42 -5.21
N ASP A 90 11.91 10.33 -4.94
CA ASP A 90 12.16 11.77 -4.87
C ASP A 90 13.02 12.18 -3.68
N PHE A 91 12.94 11.46 -2.56
CA PHE A 91 13.71 11.81 -1.36
C PHE A 91 15.21 11.54 -1.45
N SER A 92 15.65 10.62 -2.33
CA SER A 92 17.07 10.37 -2.56
C SER A 92 17.72 11.40 -3.49
N MET A 93 16.92 12.08 -4.33
CA MET A 93 17.38 13.05 -5.32
C MET A 93 17.37 14.50 -4.79
N ILE A 94 16.36 14.88 -4.00
CA ILE A 94 16.22 16.25 -3.45
C ILE A 94 17.47 16.70 -2.65
N TRP A 95 18.21 15.75 -2.05
CA TRP A 95 19.32 16.06 -1.16
C TRP A 95 20.72 15.85 -1.75
N LYS A 96 20.82 15.42 -3.02
CA LYS A 96 22.12 15.20 -3.66
C LYS A 96 22.66 16.38 -4.45
N GLN A 97 21.83 17.38 -4.77
CA GLN A 97 22.29 18.57 -5.52
C GLN A 97 21.70 19.85 -4.91
N PRO A 98 22.48 20.64 -4.18
CA PRO A 98 22.12 22.01 -3.87
C PRO A 98 22.15 22.82 -5.18
N GLY A 99 20.98 23.28 -5.66
CA GLY A 99 20.90 24.23 -6.77
C GLY A 99 20.18 23.77 -8.05
N LEU A 100 19.67 22.55 -8.13
CA LEU A 100 18.77 22.16 -9.21
C LEU A 100 17.40 21.83 -8.63
N GLU A 101 16.40 22.61 -8.98
CA GLU A 101 14.97 22.26 -8.87
C GLU A 101 14.74 21.06 -9.80
N GLY A 102 15.06 19.86 -9.30
CA GLY A 102 14.84 18.63 -10.05
C GLY A 102 13.36 18.37 -10.16
N GLU A 103 12.85 18.32 -11.40
CA GLU A 103 11.45 18.20 -11.78
C GLU A 103 10.69 17.01 -11.18
N ARG A 104 11.33 16.09 -10.44
CA ARG A 104 10.71 14.89 -9.84
C ARG A 104 10.70 14.87 -8.30
N GLY A 105 11.24 15.90 -7.65
CA GLY A 105 11.30 16.00 -6.18
C GLY A 105 10.02 16.49 -5.51
N ASN A 106 8.94 16.72 -6.24
CA ASN A 106 7.79 17.49 -5.79
C ASN A 106 6.49 16.69 -5.56
N LEU A 107 6.44 15.39 -5.87
CA LEU A 107 5.17 14.66 -5.85
C LEU A 107 4.52 14.57 -4.45
N TYR A 108 5.31 14.46 -3.35
CA TYR A 108 4.74 14.57 -2.02
C TYR A 108 4.24 16.01 -1.74
N LYS A 109 4.87 17.03 -2.33
CA LYS A 109 4.39 18.43 -2.23
C LYS A 109 3.07 18.62 -2.97
N SER A 110 2.86 17.91 -4.08
CA SER A 110 1.55 17.89 -4.75
C SER A 110 0.48 17.28 -3.84
N PHE A 111 0.77 16.17 -3.15
CA PHE A 111 -0.13 15.63 -2.15
C PHE A 111 -0.40 16.64 -1.03
N LEU A 112 0.63 17.26 -0.49
CA LEU A 112 0.54 18.31 0.54
C LEU A 112 -0.30 19.50 0.07
N ARG A 113 -0.12 19.94 -1.18
CA ARG A 113 -0.91 21.04 -1.81
C ARG A 113 -2.40 20.71 -1.84
N PHE A 114 -2.78 19.50 -2.27
CA PHE A 114 -4.16 19.03 -2.24
C PHE A 114 -4.73 19.00 -0.82
N VAL A 115 -4.01 18.45 0.14
CA VAL A 115 -4.41 18.43 1.55
C VAL A 115 -4.58 19.85 2.09
N ASN A 116 -3.67 20.77 1.77
CA ASN A 116 -3.72 22.14 2.25
C ASN A 116 -4.88 22.95 1.64
N VAL A 117 -5.24 22.72 0.37
CA VAL A 117 -6.35 23.41 -0.31
C VAL A 117 -7.69 22.79 0.05
N LYS A 118 -7.86 21.48 -0.11
CA LYS A 118 -9.13 20.78 0.12
C LYS A 118 -9.49 20.60 1.59
N LYS A 119 -8.51 20.71 2.51
CA LYS A 119 -8.72 20.61 3.97
C LYS A 119 -9.61 19.43 4.40
N PRO A 120 -9.35 18.18 3.94
CA PRO A 120 -10.14 17.04 4.36
C PRO A 120 -10.11 16.86 5.89
N LYS A 121 -11.09 16.15 6.48
CA LYS A 121 -11.03 15.79 7.90
C LYS A 121 -9.86 14.87 8.20
N VAL A 122 -9.52 13.99 7.23
CA VAL A 122 -8.43 13.01 7.33
C VAL A 122 -7.67 12.94 6.01
N PHE A 123 -6.39 12.67 6.07
CA PHE A 123 -5.66 12.11 4.92
C PHE A 123 -4.94 10.81 5.32
N VAL A 124 -4.75 9.93 4.34
CA VAL A 124 -3.94 8.71 4.49
C VAL A 124 -2.94 8.66 3.33
N ALA A 125 -1.66 8.68 3.68
CA ALA A 125 -0.58 8.55 2.72
C ALA A 125 0.17 7.21 2.95
N GLU A 126 0.40 6.46 1.87
CA GLU A 126 1.18 5.22 1.89
C GLU A 126 2.57 5.44 1.31
N ASN A 127 3.56 4.75 1.87
CA ASN A 127 4.89 4.73 1.29
C ASN A 127 5.67 3.45 1.67
N VAL A 128 6.78 3.21 0.98
CA VAL A 128 7.63 2.05 1.26
C VAL A 128 8.38 2.18 2.59
N LYS A 129 8.74 1.05 3.22
CA LYS A 129 9.55 1.00 4.47
C LYS A 129 10.82 1.85 4.39
N GLY A 130 11.44 1.94 3.19
CA GLY A 130 12.65 2.73 2.96
C GLY A 130 12.54 4.20 3.37
N LEU A 131 11.32 4.79 3.36
CA LEU A 131 11.08 6.15 3.83
C LEU A 131 11.56 6.39 5.26
N LEU A 132 11.46 5.40 6.15
CA LEU A 132 11.89 5.50 7.55
C LEU A 132 13.41 5.65 7.73
N THR A 133 14.19 5.35 6.70
CA THR A 133 15.66 5.45 6.71
C THR A 133 16.18 6.47 5.71
N ALA A 134 15.33 6.90 4.80
CA ALA A 134 15.67 7.85 3.75
C ALA A 134 16.31 9.13 4.34
N ASN A 135 17.41 9.55 3.73
CA ASN A 135 18.18 10.72 4.15
C ASN A 135 18.44 10.77 5.68
N LYS A 136 18.95 9.69 6.25
CA LYS A 136 19.21 9.58 7.70
C LYS A 136 17.97 9.93 8.56
N LYS A 137 16.78 9.49 8.10
CA LYS A 137 15.46 9.71 8.74
C LYS A 137 14.86 11.12 8.57
N LYS A 138 15.56 12.05 7.90
CA LYS A 138 15.08 13.43 7.71
C LYS A 138 13.85 13.51 6.81
N ALA A 139 13.71 12.58 5.84
CA ALA A 139 12.58 12.59 4.92
C ALA A 139 11.23 12.43 5.63
N ILE A 140 11.07 11.42 6.46
CA ILE A 140 9.82 11.20 7.20
C ILE A 140 9.58 12.32 8.24
N GLN A 141 10.64 12.88 8.83
CA GLN A 141 10.52 14.01 9.74
C GLN A 141 9.96 15.25 9.02
N GLN A 142 10.49 15.58 7.85
CA GLN A 142 10.03 16.71 7.05
C GLN A 142 8.55 16.53 6.65
N ILE A 143 8.18 15.35 6.15
CA ILE A 143 6.80 15.04 5.77
C ILE A 143 5.84 15.26 6.93
N ILE A 144 6.16 14.71 8.11
CA ILE A 144 5.30 14.88 9.30
C ILE A 144 5.19 16.37 9.67
N THR A 145 6.32 17.10 9.71
CA THR A 145 6.33 18.52 10.05
C THR A 145 5.52 19.36 9.07
N ASP A 146 5.62 19.10 7.77
CA ASP A 146 4.89 19.85 6.74
C ASP A 146 3.37 19.66 6.89
N PHE A 147 2.90 18.44 7.13
CA PHE A 147 1.48 18.19 7.39
C PHE A 147 0.99 18.77 8.72
N GLU A 148 1.82 18.73 9.78
CA GLU A 148 1.49 19.37 11.05
C GLU A 148 1.35 20.89 10.87
N ASN A 149 2.18 21.52 10.04
CA ASN A 149 2.10 22.94 9.71
C ASN A 149 0.84 23.29 8.89
N CYS A 150 0.26 22.29 8.15
CA CYS A 150 -1.03 22.44 7.48
C CYS A 150 -2.24 22.29 8.42
N GLY A 151 -2.05 22.08 9.73
CA GLY A 151 -3.12 21.99 10.72
C GLY A 151 -3.61 20.57 10.99
N TYR A 152 -2.74 19.57 10.85
CA TYR A 152 -3.06 18.18 11.12
C TYR A 152 -2.27 17.62 12.30
N TYR A 153 -2.90 16.73 13.07
CA TYR A 153 -2.22 15.82 13.97
C TYR A 153 -1.82 14.57 13.18
N VAL A 154 -0.53 14.29 13.07
CA VAL A 154 0.02 13.29 12.17
C VAL A 154 0.59 12.10 12.92
N GLN A 155 0.14 10.91 12.58
CA GLN A 155 0.67 9.66 13.07
C GLN A 155 1.16 8.79 11.90
N ALA A 156 2.28 8.12 12.09
CA ALA A 156 2.80 7.17 11.11
C ALA A 156 3.05 5.82 11.80
N LYS A 157 2.82 4.72 11.11
CA LYS A 157 3.11 3.36 11.60
C LYS A 157 3.57 2.48 10.44
N LEU A 158 4.55 1.63 10.73
CA LEU A 158 4.98 0.58 9.80
C LEU A 158 4.01 -0.60 9.92
N TYR A 159 3.37 -0.94 8.82
CA TYR A 159 2.47 -2.11 8.70
C TYR A 159 3.20 -3.24 8.01
N ASN A 160 3.07 -4.45 8.53
CA ASN A 160 3.21 -5.67 7.74
C ASN A 160 1.81 -6.15 7.36
N PHE A 161 1.47 -6.09 6.08
CA PHE A 161 0.10 -6.39 5.65
C PHE A 161 -0.31 -7.86 5.89
N ALA A 162 0.63 -8.79 6.10
CA ALA A 162 0.30 -10.14 6.54
C ALA A 162 -0.45 -10.14 7.89
N GLU A 163 -0.16 -9.18 8.78
CA GLU A 163 -0.85 -8.99 10.07
C GLU A 163 -2.32 -8.54 9.91
N PHE A 164 -2.73 -8.19 8.70
CA PHE A 164 -4.09 -7.76 8.34
C PHE A 164 -4.77 -8.69 7.34
N GLY A 165 -4.26 -9.93 7.18
CA GLY A 165 -4.86 -10.97 6.37
C GLY A 165 -4.48 -10.95 4.89
N VAL A 166 -3.48 -10.18 4.50
CA VAL A 166 -2.91 -10.24 3.15
C VAL A 166 -1.97 -11.45 3.07
N PRO A 167 -2.06 -12.31 2.05
CA PRO A 167 -1.20 -13.50 1.89
C PRO A 167 0.23 -13.15 1.43
N GLN A 168 0.78 -12.06 1.97
CA GLN A 168 2.06 -11.50 1.56
C GLN A 168 2.75 -10.73 2.69
N PHE A 169 4.02 -11.01 2.92
CA PHE A 169 4.89 -10.16 3.72
C PHE A 169 5.22 -8.90 2.93
N ARG A 170 4.51 -7.82 3.21
CA ARG A 170 4.68 -6.51 2.58
C ARG A 170 4.65 -5.41 3.63
N GLU A 171 5.79 -4.79 3.84
CA GLU A 171 5.93 -3.71 4.83
C GLU A 171 5.74 -2.35 4.15
N ARG A 172 4.85 -1.53 4.72
CA ARG A 172 4.54 -0.17 4.24
C ARG A 172 4.36 0.78 5.42
N VAL A 173 4.76 2.01 5.22
CA VAL A 173 4.49 3.10 6.16
C VAL A 173 3.16 3.72 5.80
N LEU A 174 2.21 3.71 6.74
CA LEU A 174 0.95 4.44 6.62
C LEU A 174 1.04 5.69 7.49
N ILE A 175 0.86 6.86 6.87
CA ILE A 175 0.88 8.17 7.49
C ILE A 175 -0.57 8.67 7.49
N VAL A 176 -1.13 8.89 8.68
CA VAL A 176 -2.50 9.35 8.86
C VAL A 176 -2.46 10.72 9.50
N GLY A 177 -3.07 11.71 8.85
CA GLY A 177 -3.27 13.04 9.42
C GLY A 177 -4.73 13.28 9.72
N VAL A 178 -5.02 13.71 10.94
CA VAL A 178 -6.36 14.10 11.39
C VAL A 178 -6.35 15.61 11.62
N ARG A 179 -7.28 16.34 10.98
CA ARG A 179 -7.36 17.79 11.10
C ARG A 179 -7.66 18.20 12.55
N LEU A 180 -6.89 19.15 13.06
CA LEU A 180 -6.87 19.51 14.49
C LEU A 180 -8.23 19.93 15.06
N ASP A 181 -9.06 20.62 14.27
CA ASP A 181 -10.39 21.12 14.69
C ASP A 181 -11.42 19.99 14.92
N THR A 182 -11.16 18.80 14.38
CA THR A 182 -12.06 17.66 14.55
C THR A 182 -12.06 17.12 15.97
N GLY A 183 -10.92 17.17 16.65
CA GLY A 183 -10.73 16.58 17.97
C GLY A 183 -10.82 15.04 17.98
N PHE A 184 -10.72 14.38 16.83
CA PHE A 184 -10.77 12.92 16.73
C PHE A 184 -9.43 12.29 17.10
N ASP A 185 -9.39 11.56 18.22
CA ASP A 185 -8.21 10.83 18.67
C ASP A 185 -8.06 9.51 17.90
N PHE A 186 -7.38 9.58 16.76
CA PHE A 186 -7.11 8.41 15.93
C PHE A 186 -6.06 7.50 16.57
N HIS A 187 -6.27 6.21 16.46
CA HIS A 187 -5.32 5.15 16.80
C HIS A 187 -5.22 4.15 15.67
N HIS A 188 -4.00 3.79 15.29
CA HIS A 188 -3.81 2.74 14.29
C HIS A 188 -4.42 1.42 14.78
N PRO A 189 -5.08 0.64 13.89
CA PRO A 189 -5.66 -0.65 14.26
C PRO A 189 -4.60 -1.62 14.77
N GLU A 190 -5.01 -2.50 15.66
CA GLU A 190 -4.21 -3.65 16.08
C GLU A 190 -4.24 -4.74 15.01
N PRO A 191 -3.18 -5.56 14.92
CA PRO A 191 -3.16 -6.73 14.04
C PRO A 191 -4.37 -7.65 14.25
N THR A 192 -4.85 -8.23 13.17
CA THR A 192 -5.94 -9.23 13.16
C THR A 192 -5.42 -10.65 12.94
N HIS A 193 -4.16 -10.78 12.50
CA HIS A 193 -3.49 -12.06 12.19
C HIS A 193 -2.08 -12.08 12.76
N ASN A 194 -1.61 -13.27 13.09
CA ASN A 194 -0.21 -13.55 13.42
C ASN A 194 0.24 -14.91 12.83
N GLU A 195 1.47 -15.32 13.06
CA GLU A 195 2.02 -16.54 12.47
C GLU A 195 1.26 -17.80 12.90
N THR A 196 0.86 -17.89 14.15
CA THR A 196 0.32 -19.12 14.78
C THR A 196 -1.19 -19.10 15.00
N GLY A 197 -1.84 -17.94 14.93
CA GLY A 197 -3.25 -17.79 15.29
C GLY A 197 -3.51 -17.71 16.80
N GLU A 198 -2.46 -17.49 17.60
CA GLU A 198 -2.56 -17.36 19.05
C GLU A 198 -3.13 -16.01 19.51
N ASN A 199 -3.47 -15.91 20.81
CA ASN A 199 -3.95 -14.69 21.46
C ASN A 199 -5.25 -14.12 20.82
N GLY A 200 -6.11 -14.98 20.26
CA GLY A 200 -7.39 -14.59 19.66
C GLY A 200 -7.24 -14.01 18.25
N LEU A 201 -6.04 -14.01 17.68
CA LEU A 201 -5.79 -13.62 16.30
C LEU A 201 -6.00 -14.80 15.35
N LYS A 202 -6.16 -14.51 14.05
CA LYS A 202 -6.19 -15.56 13.02
C LYS A 202 -4.75 -15.88 12.58
N PRO A 203 -4.47 -17.11 12.12
CA PRO A 203 -3.18 -17.40 11.50
C PRO A 203 -3.03 -16.63 10.18
N TYR A 204 -1.77 -16.35 9.79
CA TYR A 204 -1.51 -15.72 8.50
C TYR A 204 -2.13 -16.49 7.34
N VAL A 205 -2.68 -15.77 6.38
CA VAL A 205 -3.16 -16.37 5.12
C VAL A 205 -1.94 -16.76 4.28
N THR A 206 -1.87 -18.03 3.88
CA THR A 206 -0.73 -18.55 3.12
C THR A 206 -0.86 -18.32 1.62
N ALA A 207 0.27 -18.34 0.91
CA ALA A 207 0.28 -18.24 -0.54
C ALA A 207 -0.51 -19.38 -1.19
N GLY A 208 -0.40 -20.60 -0.65
CA GLY A 208 -1.14 -21.77 -1.13
C GLY A 208 -2.66 -21.59 -1.01
N GLN A 209 -3.13 -21.08 0.14
CA GLN A 209 -4.55 -20.77 0.32
C GLN A 209 -5.03 -19.70 -0.66
N ALA A 210 -4.23 -18.64 -0.84
CA ALA A 210 -4.63 -17.52 -1.68
C ALA A 210 -4.78 -17.88 -3.16
N ILE A 211 -3.90 -18.72 -3.71
CA ILE A 211 -3.94 -19.07 -5.14
C ILE A 211 -4.67 -20.40 -5.43
N SER A 212 -5.25 -21.03 -4.42
CA SER A 212 -6.08 -22.21 -4.62
C SER A 212 -7.38 -21.85 -5.34
N ASN A 213 -7.89 -22.79 -6.14
CA ASN A 213 -9.21 -22.69 -6.75
C ASN A 213 -9.48 -21.41 -7.56
N ILE A 214 -8.49 -20.92 -8.30
CA ILE A 214 -8.71 -19.83 -9.26
C ILE A 214 -9.67 -20.31 -10.34
N PRO A 215 -10.77 -19.56 -10.63
CA PRO A 215 -11.68 -19.90 -11.71
C PRO A 215 -10.93 -20.01 -13.05
N LYS A 216 -11.25 -21.03 -13.85
CA LYS A 216 -10.59 -21.26 -15.15
C LYS A 216 -10.74 -20.07 -16.11
N ASN A 217 -11.84 -19.36 -16.00
CA ASN A 217 -12.18 -18.18 -16.81
C ASN A 217 -11.79 -16.84 -16.13
N ALA A 218 -11.04 -16.87 -15.02
CA ALA A 218 -10.59 -15.64 -14.37
C ALA A 218 -9.71 -14.83 -15.32
N SER A 219 -9.95 -13.52 -15.40
CA SER A 219 -9.14 -12.60 -16.20
C SER A 219 -7.70 -12.55 -15.71
N ASN A 220 -6.74 -12.25 -16.61
CA ASN A 220 -5.31 -12.12 -16.31
C ASN A 220 -4.67 -13.42 -15.76
N ASN A 221 -5.21 -14.59 -16.08
CA ASN A 221 -4.74 -15.90 -15.59
C ASN A 221 -3.92 -16.69 -16.62
N GLU A 222 -3.44 -16.05 -17.66
CA GLU A 222 -2.63 -16.67 -18.70
C GLU A 222 -1.27 -17.08 -18.14
N LEU A 223 -0.80 -18.27 -18.51
CA LEU A 223 0.53 -18.75 -18.16
C LEU A 223 1.61 -17.90 -18.84
N LEU A 224 2.55 -17.42 -18.05
CA LEU A 224 3.66 -16.63 -18.55
C LEU A 224 4.73 -17.54 -19.14
N LYS A 225 5.18 -17.21 -20.35
CA LYS A 225 6.31 -17.91 -20.98
C LYS A 225 7.59 -17.60 -20.20
N ILE A 226 8.33 -18.64 -19.86
CA ILE A 226 9.68 -18.57 -19.31
C ILE A 226 10.62 -19.33 -20.23
N SER A 227 11.92 -18.98 -20.24
CA SER A 227 12.89 -19.72 -21.03
C SER A 227 13.09 -21.13 -20.46
N GLU A 228 13.47 -22.06 -21.32
CA GLU A 228 13.82 -23.42 -20.93
C GLU A 228 14.93 -23.45 -19.88
N GLN A 229 15.91 -22.56 -19.98
CA GLN A 229 16.96 -22.40 -18.99
C GLN A 229 16.40 -21.97 -17.60
N THR A 230 15.41 -21.06 -17.59
CA THR A 230 14.73 -20.66 -16.35
C THR A 230 13.96 -21.84 -15.76
N ARG A 231 13.23 -22.61 -16.58
CA ARG A 231 12.50 -23.79 -16.14
C ARG A 231 13.44 -24.81 -15.46
N LYS A 232 14.53 -25.16 -16.14
CA LYS A 232 15.56 -26.08 -15.58
C LYS A 232 16.17 -25.57 -14.26
N ARG A 233 16.38 -24.27 -14.10
CA ARG A 233 16.82 -23.69 -12.82
C ARG A 233 15.79 -23.90 -11.73
N LEU A 234 14.51 -23.62 -12.02
CA LEU A 234 13.43 -23.77 -11.05
C LEU A 234 13.24 -25.24 -10.60
N GLU A 235 13.51 -26.20 -11.46
CA GLU A 235 13.48 -27.63 -11.11
C GLU A 235 14.54 -28.02 -10.06
N LEU A 236 15.67 -27.30 -10.03
CA LEU A 236 16.73 -27.50 -9.03
C LEU A 236 16.49 -26.78 -7.71
N ILE A 237 15.54 -25.83 -7.69
CA ILE A 237 15.28 -25.00 -6.50
C ILE A 237 14.08 -25.58 -5.75
N PRO A 238 14.22 -25.92 -4.46
CA PRO A 238 13.11 -26.42 -3.66
C PRO A 238 12.05 -25.35 -3.42
N GLU A 239 10.88 -25.78 -2.97
CA GLU A 239 9.83 -24.88 -2.51
C GLU A 239 10.35 -23.98 -1.37
N GLY A 240 10.12 -22.67 -1.47
CA GLY A 240 10.65 -21.68 -0.53
C GLY A 240 12.12 -21.31 -0.74
N GLY A 241 12.82 -21.95 -1.69
CA GLY A 241 14.20 -21.71 -2.03
C GLY A 241 14.41 -20.57 -3.05
N ASN A 242 15.66 -20.37 -3.44
CA ASN A 242 16.07 -19.39 -4.45
C ASN A 242 17.35 -19.84 -5.17
N TYR A 243 17.95 -18.97 -5.96
CA TYR A 243 19.17 -19.26 -6.74
C TYR A 243 20.32 -19.87 -5.91
N SER A 244 20.40 -19.57 -4.61
CA SER A 244 21.50 -20.07 -3.76
C SER A 244 21.39 -21.56 -3.41
N ASP A 245 20.24 -22.18 -3.69
CA ASP A 245 20.05 -23.62 -3.52
C ASP A 245 20.60 -24.43 -4.71
N ILE A 246 21.00 -23.74 -5.80
CA ILE A 246 21.69 -24.38 -6.91
C ILE A 246 23.18 -24.49 -6.55
N PRO A 247 23.81 -25.68 -6.61
CA PRO A 247 25.24 -25.86 -6.33
C PRO A 247 26.09 -24.91 -7.22
N LYS A 248 27.14 -24.31 -6.62
CA LYS A 248 27.98 -23.32 -7.32
C LYS A 248 28.66 -23.86 -8.56
N GLU A 249 28.96 -25.15 -8.56
CA GLU A 249 29.61 -25.89 -9.64
C GLU A 249 28.62 -26.26 -10.78
N HIS A 250 27.33 -26.11 -10.53
CA HIS A 250 26.31 -26.48 -11.51
C HIS A 250 26.28 -25.47 -12.68
N PRO A 251 26.21 -25.90 -13.95
CA PRO A 251 26.20 -25.00 -15.12
C PRO A 251 25.07 -23.96 -15.14
N LEU A 252 23.98 -24.22 -14.42
CA LEU A 252 22.83 -23.31 -14.28
C LEU A 252 22.94 -22.36 -13.09
N TYR A 253 24.04 -22.42 -12.31
CA TYR A 253 24.23 -21.51 -11.17
C TYR A 253 24.22 -20.05 -11.62
N VAL A 254 23.68 -19.18 -10.78
CA VAL A 254 23.63 -17.73 -10.99
C VAL A 254 24.18 -17.03 -9.77
N LYS A 255 25.19 -16.19 -9.94
CA LYS A 255 25.72 -15.36 -8.87
C LYS A 255 24.79 -14.14 -8.69
N SER A 256 24.22 -13.98 -7.50
CA SER A 256 23.42 -12.80 -7.15
C SER A 256 23.61 -12.45 -5.68
N MET A 257 23.37 -11.19 -5.32
CA MET A 257 23.27 -10.73 -3.93
C MET A 257 21.80 -10.61 -3.47
N LEU A 258 20.84 -10.77 -4.39
CA LEU A 258 19.41 -10.56 -4.12
C LEU A 258 18.72 -11.91 -3.89
N SER A 259 18.24 -12.15 -2.69
CA SER A 259 17.50 -13.38 -2.33
C SER A 259 16.19 -13.57 -3.12
N LEU A 260 15.73 -12.54 -3.84
CA LEU A 260 14.53 -12.61 -4.70
C LEU A 260 14.80 -13.29 -6.05
N VAL A 261 16.07 -13.45 -6.45
CA VAL A 261 16.41 -14.07 -7.74
C VAL A 261 16.06 -15.54 -7.72
N TYR A 262 15.27 -15.98 -8.69
CA TYR A 262 14.66 -17.32 -8.80
C TYR A 262 13.96 -17.80 -7.51
N ARG A 263 13.39 -16.87 -6.73
CA ARG A 263 12.65 -17.20 -5.49
C ARG A 263 11.39 -17.99 -5.84
N ARG A 264 11.34 -19.25 -5.41
CA ARG A 264 10.10 -20.04 -5.34
C ARG A 264 9.39 -19.72 -4.01
N MET A 265 8.09 -19.45 -4.08
CA MET A 265 7.33 -19.19 -2.88
C MET A 265 7.10 -20.49 -2.09
N HIS A 266 6.68 -20.36 -0.84
CA HIS A 266 6.33 -21.50 0.02
C HIS A 266 4.82 -21.55 0.23
N ARG A 267 4.17 -22.71 -0.04
CA ARG A 267 2.70 -22.83 0.02
C ARG A 267 2.11 -22.54 1.39
N ASN A 268 2.82 -22.88 2.47
CA ASN A 268 2.35 -22.76 3.85
C ASN A 268 2.78 -21.46 4.53
N ARG A 269 3.23 -20.47 3.78
CA ARG A 269 3.61 -19.14 4.29
C ARG A 269 3.02 -18.03 3.41
N PRO A 270 2.84 -16.81 3.93
CA PRO A 270 2.62 -15.66 3.07
C PRO A 270 3.73 -15.54 2.03
N SER A 271 3.43 -15.07 0.83
CA SER A 271 4.43 -14.81 -0.20
C SER A 271 5.41 -13.72 0.24
N THR A 272 6.57 -13.66 -0.37
CA THR A 272 7.41 -12.45 -0.31
C THR A 272 6.74 -11.31 -1.08
N THR A 273 7.23 -10.08 -0.90
CA THR A 273 6.68 -8.91 -1.58
C THR A 273 6.61 -9.11 -3.10
N ILE A 274 5.42 -8.98 -3.68
CA ILE A 274 5.18 -8.94 -5.12
C ILE A 274 5.66 -7.57 -5.63
N ILE A 275 6.61 -7.58 -6.56
CA ILE A 275 7.23 -6.37 -7.10
C ILE A 275 6.66 -5.99 -8.46
N ALA A 276 6.64 -4.69 -8.75
CA ALA A 276 6.11 -4.11 -9.98
C ALA A 276 7.00 -4.35 -11.20
N ALA A 277 8.30 -4.18 -10.99
CA ALA A 277 9.30 -4.39 -12.02
C ALA A 277 10.09 -5.65 -11.72
N GLY A 278 10.48 -6.39 -12.72
CA GLY A 278 11.29 -7.58 -12.58
C GLY A 278 11.97 -7.92 -13.88
N GLY A 279 13.21 -8.34 -13.78
CA GLY A 279 14.04 -8.91 -14.84
C GLY A 279 15.01 -9.88 -14.21
N GLY A 280 15.74 -10.68 -15.00
CA GLY A 280 16.80 -11.51 -14.47
C GLY A 280 16.39 -12.50 -13.38
N GLY A 281 15.16 -13.02 -13.40
CA GLY A 281 14.71 -14.02 -12.44
C GLY A 281 14.04 -13.51 -11.17
N THR A 282 13.74 -12.20 -11.06
CA THR A 282 13.14 -11.61 -9.83
C THR A 282 11.60 -11.65 -9.78
N TRP A 283 10.98 -12.47 -10.61
CA TRP A 283 9.53 -12.48 -10.83
C TRP A 283 8.69 -13.09 -9.69
N GLY A 284 9.28 -13.87 -8.80
CA GLY A 284 8.57 -14.79 -7.93
C GLY A 284 7.98 -15.96 -8.72
N TYR A 285 8.22 -17.17 -8.24
CA TYR A 285 7.87 -18.40 -8.97
C TYR A 285 6.97 -19.28 -8.12
N HIS A 286 6.15 -20.05 -8.84
CA HIS A 286 5.19 -20.97 -8.25
C HIS A 286 5.87 -22.06 -7.41
N PHE A 287 5.19 -22.54 -6.35
CA PHE A 287 5.82 -23.46 -5.42
C PHE A 287 5.89 -24.91 -5.92
N PRO A 288 4.82 -25.57 -6.44
CA PRO A 288 4.95 -26.94 -6.97
C PRO A 288 5.45 -26.98 -8.41
N GLU A 289 5.15 -25.97 -9.23
CA GLU A 289 5.44 -25.98 -10.66
C GLU A 289 6.64 -25.09 -11.00
N PRO A 290 7.53 -25.50 -11.95
CA PRO A 290 8.67 -24.68 -12.38
C PRO A 290 8.26 -23.60 -13.37
N ARG A 291 7.40 -22.64 -12.93
CA ARG A 291 6.85 -21.55 -13.72
C ARG A 291 6.74 -20.24 -12.94
N ALA A 292 6.60 -19.15 -13.64
CA ALA A 292 6.21 -17.89 -13.02
C ALA A 292 4.74 -17.93 -12.56
N PHE A 293 4.39 -17.12 -11.59
CA PHE A 293 2.98 -16.86 -11.27
C PHE A 293 2.28 -16.18 -12.44
N THR A 294 1.01 -16.53 -12.66
CA THR A 294 0.11 -15.73 -13.50
C THR A 294 -0.14 -14.36 -12.86
N ASN A 295 -0.66 -13.42 -13.62
CA ASN A 295 -1.04 -12.12 -13.03
C ASN A 295 -2.23 -12.26 -12.07
N ARG A 296 -3.16 -13.21 -12.31
CA ARG A 296 -4.26 -13.50 -11.37
C ARG A 296 -3.76 -14.06 -10.04
N GLU A 297 -2.81 -15.00 -10.07
CA GLU A 297 -2.17 -15.50 -8.85
C GLU A 297 -1.50 -14.36 -8.07
N ARG A 298 -0.79 -13.46 -8.76
CA ARG A 298 -0.17 -12.27 -8.14
C ARG A 298 -1.22 -11.32 -7.55
N ALA A 299 -2.33 -11.10 -8.26
CA ALA A 299 -3.43 -10.27 -7.79
C ALA A 299 -4.05 -10.82 -6.49
N ARG A 300 -4.26 -12.14 -6.42
CA ARG A 300 -4.73 -12.79 -5.18
C ARG A 300 -3.72 -12.69 -4.04
N LEU A 301 -2.41 -12.81 -4.32
CA LEU A 301 -1.36 -12.57 -3.32
C LEU A 301 -1.32 -11.12 -2.84
N GLN A 302 -1.84 -10.20 -3.63
CA GLN A 302 -2.07 -8.79 -3.27
C GLN A 302 -3.50 -8.56 -2.73
N SER A 303 -4.25 -9.62 -2.45
CA SER A 303 -5.64 -9.58 -1.95
C SER A 303 -6.67 -8.90 -2.86
N PHE A 304 -6.42 -8.79 -4.17
CA PHE A 304 -7.44 -8.39 -5.12
C PHE A 304 -8.44 -9.54 -5.34
N PRO A 305 -9.74 -9.24 -5.43
CA PRO A 305 -10.76 -10.24 -5.74
C PRO A 305 -10.69 -10.67 -7.22
N ASP A 306 -11.34 -11.80 -7.56
CA ASP A 306 -11.24 -12.38 -8.88
C ASP A 306 -11.98 -11.60 -9.98
N ASP A 307 -12.99 -10.85 -9.61
CA ASP A 307 -13.75 -9.95 -10.48
C ASP A 307 -13.05 -8.63 -10.77
N PHE A 308 -11.94 -8.33 -10.06
CA PHE A 308 -11.13 -7.16 -10.37
C PHE A 308 -10.31 -7.41 -11.64
N GLU A 309 -10.61 -6.71 -12.71
CA GLU A 309 -9.97 -6.89 -14.01
C GLU A 309 -8.89 -5.82 -14.27
N PHE A 310 -7.66 -6.27 -14.49
CA PHE A 310 -6.57 -5.38 -14.89
C PHE A 310 -6.51 -5.23 -16.40
N VAL A 311 -6.33 -4.00 -16.88
CA VAL A 311 -6.24 -3.65 -18.30
C VAL A 311 -4.78 -3.40 -18.70
N GLY A 312 -4.43 -3.78 -19.92
CA GLY A 312 -3.11 -3.56 -20.50
C GLY A 312 -2.34 -4.84 -20.82
N SER A 313 -1.12 -4.69 -21.29
CA SER A 313 -0.25 -5.83 -21.57
C SER A 313 0.10 -6.59 -20.28
N THR A 314 0.49 -7.85 -20.41
CA THR A 314 0.92 -8.69 -19.28
C THR A 314 1.94 -8.01 -18.37
N THR A 315 2.85 -7.21 -18.94
CA THR A 315 3.86 -6.46 -18.19
C THR A 315 3.24 -5.28 -17.44
N GLU A 316 2.32 -4.56 -18.05
CA GLU A 316 1.62 -3.45 -17.42
C GLU A 316 0.71 -3.94 -16.27
N VAL A 317 -0.04 -5.02 -16.48
CA VAL A 317 -0.86 -5.66 -15.44
C VAL A 317 0.02 -6.03 -14.24
N ARG A 318 1.18 -6.66 -14.48
CA ARG A 318 2.11 -6.98 -13.39
C ARG A 318 2.62 -5.73 -12.68
N ARG A 319 2.92 -4.65 -13.41
CA ARG A 319 3.37 -3.37 -12.84
C ARG A 319 2.30 -2.78 -11.92
N GLN A 320 1.05 -2.76 -12.36
CA GLN A 320 -0.09 -2.30 -11.57
C GLN A 320 -0.24 -3.09 -10.28
N ILE A 321 -0.26 -4.44 -10.37
CA ILE A 321 -0.39 -5.32 -9.20
C ILE A 321 0.76 -5.10 -8.20
N GLY A 322 2.00 -5.00 -8.68
CA GLY A 322 3.18 -4.84 -7.80
C GLY A 322 3.24 -3.46 -7.12
N ASN A 323 2.77 -2.40 -7.79
CA ASN A 323 2.71 -1.04 -7.24
C ASN A 323 1.55 -0.89 -6.25
N ALA A 324 0.47 -1.63 -6.43
CA ALA A 324 -0.75 -1.46 -5.64
C ALA A 324 -0.53 -1.65 -4.13
N VAL A 325 -1.31 -0.91 -3.35
CA VAL A 325 -1.57 -1.23 -1.94
C VAL A 325 -2.55 -2.39 -1.90
N PRO A 326 -2.27 -3.48 -1.16
CA PRO A 326 -3.20 -4.59 -1.02
C PRO A 326 -4.52 -4.14 -0.38
N PRO A 327 -5.67 -4.32 -1.04
CA PRO A 327 -6.96 -3.83 -0.53
C PRO A 327 -7.27 -4.29 0.90
N GLN A 328 -7.14 -5.59 1.18
CA GLN A 328 -7.40 -6.16 2.51
C GLN A 328 -6.50 -5.56 3.61
N GLY A 329 -5.28 -5.14 3.28
CA GLY A 329 -4.30 -4.60 4.22
C GLY A 329 -4.71 -3.28 4.87
N VAL A 330 -5.66 -2.56 4.27
CA VAL A 330 -6.09 -1.23 4.74
C VAL A 330 -7.53 -1.18 5.21
N VAL A 331 -8.29 -2.27 5.12
CA VAL A 331 -9.71 -2.32 5.53
C VAL A 331 -9.87 -1.95 7.01
N GLU A 332 -9.04 -2.50 7.89
CA GLU A 332 -9.13 -2.21 9.34
C GLU A 332 -8.74 -0.75 9.64
N LEU A 333 -7.75 -0.20 8.94
CA LEU A 333 -7.43 1.23 9.03
C LEU A 333 -8.63 2.09 8.63
N ALA A 334 -9.24 1.80 7.48
CA ALA A 334 -10.42 2.52 7.01
C ALA A 334 -11.57 2.47 8.02
N ARG A 335 -11.81 1.29 8.63
CA ARG A 335 -12.84 1.13 9.67
C ARG A 335 -12.59 1.97 10.92
N THR A 336 -11.32 2.09 11.36
CA THR A 336 -10.98 2.92 12.54
C THR A 336 -11.19 4.40 12.30
N LEU A 337 -11.27 4.85 11.04
CA LEU A 337 -11.51 6.24 10.67
C LEU A 337 -12.99 6.58 10.51
N LEU A 338 -13.90 5.61 10.38
CA LEU A 338 -15.35 5.87 10.17
C LEU A 338 -15.98 6.77 11.25
N PRO A 339 -15.65 6.64 12.55
CA PRO A 339 -16.30 7.44 13.59
C PRO A 339 -16.15 8.95 13.38
N ILE A 340 -15.07 9.43 12.74
CA ILE A 340 -14.88 10.87 12.48
C ILE A 340 -15.95 11.44 11.54
N PHE A 341 -16.49 10.62 10.64
CA PHE A 341 -17.48 11.04 9.66
C PHE A 341 -18.91 10.94 10.19
N SER A 342 -19.19 9.97 11.07
CA SER A 342 -20.48 9.85 11.75
C SER A 342 -20.63 10.76 12.97
N GLY A 343 -19.53 11.40 13.41
CA GLY A 343 -19.54 12.23 14.63
C GLY A 343 -19.64 11.44 15.94
N ASN A 344 -19.61 10.12 15.88
CA ASN A 344 -19.77 9.24 17.04
C ASN A 344 -18.42 8.96 17.74
N TYR A 345 -17.83 9.99 18.35
CA TYR A 345 -16.59 9.89 19.12
C TYR A 345 -16.49 10.97 20.20
N LYS A 346 -15.66 10.71 21.22
CA LYS A 346 -15.33 11.71 22.23
C LYS A 346 -14.22 12.63 21.71
N LYS A 347 -14.48 13.93 21.67
CA LYS A 347 -13.47 14.91 21.27
C LYS A 347 -12.37 15.05 22.31
N VAL A 348 -11.13 15.19 21.84
CA VAL A 348 -9.95 15.54 22.63
C VAL A 348 -9.30 16.81 22.09
N ASP A 349 -8.48 17.44 22.90
CA ASP A 349 -7.68 18.60 22.47
C ASP A 349 -6.43 18.12 21.72
N LEU A 350 -6.55 18.04 20.37
CA LEU A 350 -5.45 17.65 19.50
C LEU A 350 -4.32 18.70 19.44
N HIS A 351 -4.61 19.98 19.67
CA HIS A 351 -3.57 21.01 19.75
C HIS A 351 -2.64 20.77 20.95
N LYS A 352 -3.22 20.47 22.11
CA LYS A 352 -2.45 20.12 23.33
C LYS A 352 -1.64 18.84 23.10
N LYS A 353 -2.24 17.83 22.44
CA LYS A 353 -1.57 16.57 22.12
C LYS A 353 -0.40 16.77 21.16
N LEU A 354 -0.58 17.54 20.08
CA LEU A 354 0.46 17.88 19.13
C LEU A 354 1.62 18.64 19.79
N LYS A 355 1.31 19.61 20.66
CA LYS A 355 2.32 20.36 21.42
C LYS A 355 3.17 19.43 22.29
N ALA A 356 2.53 18.55 23.04
CA ALA A 356 3.23 17.56 23.88
C ALA A 356 4.12 16.62 23.07
N GLU A 357 3.70 16.22 21.84
CA GLU A 357 4.54 15.38 20.98
C GLU A 357 5.71 16.13 20.34
N LYS A 358 5.58 17.44 20.07
CA LYS A 358 6.70 18.27 19.56
C LYS A 358 7.80 18.43 20.59
N ASP A 359 7.47 18.35 21.87
CA ASP A 359 8.44 18.41 22.98
C ASP A 359 9.22 17.09 23.15
N VAL A 360 8.77 15.98 22.51
CA VAL A 360 9.48 14.69 22.51
C VAL A 360 10.50 14.66 21.39
N LEU A 361 11.71 14.16 21.68
CA LEU A 361 12.75 13.98 20.65
C LEU A 361 12.20 13.14 19.49
N PHE A 362 12.41 13.59 18.26
CA PHE A 362 11.89 12.90 17.05
C PHE A 362 12.37 11.44 16.96
N HIS A 363 13.52 11.12 17.54
CA HIS A 363 14.00 9.74 17.64
C HIS A 363 13.01 8.81 18.37
N ASP A 364 12.37 9.29 19.42
CA ASP A 364 11.38 8.51 20.18
C ASP A 364 10.07 8.35 19.42
N ARG A 365 9.66 9.37 18.66
CA ARG A 365 8.55 9.26 17.70
C ARG A 365 8.83 8.18 16.64
N LEU A 366 10.05 8.10 16.10
CA LEU A 366 10.44 7.07 15.14
C LEU A 366 10.47 5.66 15.72
N SER A 367 10.81 5.48 16.99
CA SER A 367 10.78 4.17 17.64
C SER A 367 9.35 3.62 17.71
N LYS A 368 8.36 4.49 17.96
CA LYS A 368 6.93 4.15 17.95
C LYS A 368 6.43 3.76 16.55
N ILE A 369 6.90 4.44 15.49
CA ILE A 369 6.54 4.14 14.09
C ILE A 369 6.96 2.72 13.70
N ARG A 370 8.11 2.27 14.18
CA ARG A 370 8.65 0.94 13.87
C ARG A 370 8.01 -0.21 14.66
N GLY A 371 7.06 0.10 15.55
CA GLY A 371 6.59 -0.84 16.55
C GLY A 371 7.72 -1.06 17.57
N GLY A 372 7.68 -0.37 18.69
CA GLY A 372 8.71 -0.50 19.74
C GLY A 372 8.99 -1.98 20.03
N LYS A 373 10.25 -2.31 20.28
CA LYS A 373 10.63 -3.68 20.66
C LYS A 373 9.69 -4.15 21.77
N ARG A 374 8.93 -5.22 21.47
CA ARG A 374 8.26 -6.03 22.49
C ARG A 374 9.30 -6.75 23.32
#